data_143a633b32a4daa45465d0a678e549fa
#
_entry.id   143a633b32a4daa45465d0a678e549fa
#
_cell.length_a   1.000
_cell.length_b   1.000
_cell.length_c   1.000
_cell.angle_alpha   90.00
_cell.angle_beta   90.00
_cell.angle_gamma   90.00
#
_symmetry.space_group_name_H-M   'P 1'
#
loop_
_entity.id
_entity.type
_entity.pdbx_description
1 polymer ?
#
loop_
_entity_poly.entity_id
_entity_poly.type
_entity_poly.pdbx_seq_one_letter_code
_entity_poly.pdbx_strand_id
1 'polypeptide(L)'
;MTRKLTRRHVLAAAAATTTASFVTVARGAPAEAQKITPELIEAAKKEGKASWYTSVDLPVAEKVAKAFEAAYPGISMKVERSGAERIFQRIGQEYQSKIYVCDVVNSSDAAHLIIWKRANMLASFLPEDVAQHFPKEHWDPDGMYASWRLTLSPIAYNTSLVKAEDAPKGFNDLLDPKWVGKIVKAHPGYSGTIMTATQQLARDLGWGYFEKLAKQKIMQVQSAADPPKKLALGERAVMADGGEYVITELKARGEPVEEVYAVEGTPLITGPSAVMARAANPNAARLFYAWSMTAAAQQMNVDVGGMRSAHPMVKERPDRKKLSEVKTLREDAAAVADQADDIKAHYTKLFKV
;
A
#
# COMPACT_ATOMS: atom_id res chain seq x y z
N MET A 1 -18.73 -67.36 -48.87
CA MET A 1 -18.66 -66.13 -49.66
C MET A 1 -18.60 -64.96 -48.63
N THR A 2 -17.40 -64.54 -48.31
CA THR A 2 -17.16 -63.46 -47.31
C THR A 2 -17.00 -62.16 -48.04
N ARG A 3 -17.90 -61.21 -47.85
CA ARG A 3 -17.82 -59.84 -48.39
C ARG A 3 -16.93 -59.03 -47.51
N LYS A 4 -15.79 -58.56 -48.04
CA LYS A 4 -14.89 -57.58 -47.40
C LYS A 4 -15.52 -56.22 -47.44
N LEU A 5 -15.73 -55.64 -46.26
CA LEU A 5 -16.13 -54.23 -46.05
C LEU A 5 -14.89 -53.36 -46.35
N THR A 6 -15.00 -52.45 -47.30
CA THR A 6 -13.96 -51.50 -47.66
C THR A 6 -14.00 -50.26 -46.77
N ARG A 7 -12.80 -49.70 -46.51
CA ARG A 7 -12.50 -48.52 -45.64
C ARG A 7 -13.24 -47.21 -45.98
N ARG A 8 -14.20 -47.19 -46.90
CA ARG A 8 -14.89 -46.00 -47.40
C ARG A 8 -16.23 -45.71 -46.73
N HIS A 9 -16.72 -46.54 -45.78
CA HIS A 9 -18.02 -46.38 -45.15
C HIS A 9 -17.99 -45.98 -43.66
N VAL A 10 -16.82 -45.53 -43.14
CA VAL A 10 -16.66 -45.12 -41.72
C VAL A 10 -16.46 -43.61 -41.54
N LEU A 11 -16.55 -42.82 -42.61
CA LEU A 11 -16.32 -41.36 -42.56
C LEU A 11 -17.59 -40.51 -42.69
N ALA A 12 -18.72 -41.01 -42.33
CA ALA A 12 -19.97 -40.25 -42.40
C ALA A 12 -20.82 -40.49 -41.15
N ALA A 13 -20.37 -40.08 -39.95
CA ALA A 13 -21.20 -39.79 -38.77
C ALA A 13 -20.32 -39.38 -37.56
N ALA A 14 -19.76 -38.19 -37.57
CA ALA A 14 -19.32 -37.51 -36.34
C ALA A 14 -19.21 -36.00 -36.62
N ALA A 15 -20.31 -35.33 -36.98
CA ALA A 15 -20.46 -33.93 -36.78
C ALA A 15 -20.83 -33.74 -35.29
N ALA A 16 -19.84 -33.82 -34.41
CA ALA A 16 -19.99 -33.41 -33.03
C ALA A 16 -20.03 -31.89 -33.01
N THR A 17 -21.21 -31.31 -32.82
CA THR A 17 -21.43 -29.93 -32.42
C THR A 17 -20.75 -29.71 -31.10
N THR A 18 -19.53 -29.20 -31.10
CA THR A 18 -18.88 -28.59 -29.95
C THR A 18 -19.62 -27.30 -29.66
N THR A 19 -20.64 -27.36 -28.83
CA THR A 19 -21.16 -26.19 -28.11
C THR A 19 -20.04 -25.71 -27.19
N ALA A 20 -19.32 -24.68 -27.63
CA ALA A 20 -18.45 -23.92 -26.76
C ALA A 20 -19.33 -23.30 -25.67
N SER A 21 -19.37 -23.95 -24.51
CA SER A 21 -19.93 -23.36 -23.30
C SER A 21 -19.02 -22.19 -22.95
N PHE A 22 -19.41 -20.98 -23.36
CA PHE A 22 -18.86 -19.77 -22.78
C PHE A 22 -19.24 -19.81 -21.30
N VAL A 23 -18.28 -20.19 -20.44
CA VAL A 23 -18.37 -19.93 -19.01
C VAL A 23 -18.32 -18.41 -18.88
N THR A 24 -19.48 -17.79 -18.92
CA THR A 24 -19.64 -16.42 -18.41
C THR A 24 -19.31 -16.52 -16.93
N VAL A 25 -18.13 -16.07 -16.57
CA VAL A 25 -17.81 -15.76 -15.18
C VAL A 25 -18.86 -14.73 -14.77
N ALA A 26 -19.87 -15.18 -14.05
CA ALA A 26 -20.85 -14.30 -13.47
C ALA A 26 -20.09 -13.34 -12.58
N ARG A 27 -19.94 -12.08 -13.02
CA ARG A 27 -19.53 -11.00 -12.13
C ARG A 27 -20.56 -11.00 -11.02
N GLY A 28 -20.10 -11.29 -9.80
CA GLY A 28 -20.96 -11.15 -8.61
C GLY A 28 -21.63 -9.77 -8.63
N ALA A 29 -22.81 -9.66 -8.04
CA ALA A 29 -23.43 -8.37 -7.84
C ALA A 29 -22.44 -7.46 -7.10
N PRO A 30 -22.40 -6.14 -7.41
CA PRO A 30 -21.54 -5.20 -6.70
C PRO A 30 -21.72 -5.36 -5.20
N ALA A 31 -20.63 -5.27 -4.43
CA ALA A 31 -20.71 -5.39 -2.97
C ALA A 31 -21.68 -4.36 -2.41
N GLU A 32 -22.59 -4.82 -1.54
CA GLU A 32 -23.54 -3.96 -0.88
C GLU A 32 -22.86 -3.13 0.20
N ALA A 33 -23.18 -1.82 0.23
CA ALA A 33 -22.62 -0.90 1.21
C ALA A 33 -23.09 -1.24 2.63
N GLN A 34 -22.17 -1.30 3.58
CA GLN A 34 -22.41 -1.69 4.96
C GLN A 34 -22.27 -0.48 5.91
N LYS A 35 -23.34 -0.22 6.68
CA LYS A 35 -23.38 0.84 7.69
C LYS A 35 -22.76 0.39 9.00
N ILE A 36 -22.31 1.36 9.80
CA ILE A 36 -22.07 1.15 11.21
C ILE A 36 -23.43 1.18 11.92
N THR A 37 -23.91 0.00 12.33
CA THR A 37 -25.20 -0.14 13.01
C THR A 37 -25.03 -0.42 14.50
N PRO A 38 -26.06 -0.16 15.34
CA PRO A 38 -26.03 -0.55 16.76
C PRO A 38 -25.74 -2.03 16.96
N GLU A 39 -26.27 -2.90 16.10
CA GLU A 39 -26.07 -4.35 16.17
C GLU A 39 -24.60 -4.72 15.91
N LEU A 40 -23.94 -4.08 14.93
CA LEU A 40 -22.51 -4.26 14.66
C LEU A 40 -21.67 -3.80 15.87
N ILE A 41 -22.01 -2.65 16.46
CA ILE A 41 -21.30 -2.11 17.63
C ILE A 41 -21.43 -3.07 18.81
N GLU A 42 -22.64 -3.57 19.12
CA GLU A 42 -22.84 -4.49 20.24
C GLU A 42 -22.17 -5.87 20.00
N ALA A 43 -22.18 -6.35 18.74
CA ALA A 43 -21.46 -7.57 18.37
C ALA A 43 -19.94 -7.40 18.52
N ALA A 44 -19.40 -6.26 18.10
CA ALA A 44 -17.97 -5.92 18.25
C ALA A 44 -17.57 -5.78 19.73
N LYS A 45 -18.41 -5.17 20.57
CA LYS A 45 -18.17 -5.10 22.04
C LYS A 45 -18.16 -6.48 22.69
N LYS A 46 -18.98 -7.42 22.24
CA LYS A 46 -18.96 -8.81 22.74
C LYS A 46 -17.65 -9.50 22.39
N GLU A 47 -17.04 -9.21 21.23
CA GLU A 47 -15.70 -9.68 20.87
C GLU A 47 -14.62 -8.97 21.70
N GLY A 48 -14.80 -7.71 22.05
CA GLY A 48 -14.01 -6.91 22.97
C GLY A 48 -12.60 -6.53 22.49
N LYS A 49 -12.19 -7.01 21.33
CA LYS A 49 -10.84 -6.76 20.78
C LYS A 49 -10.77 -6.99 19.28
N ALA A 50 -9.73 -6.41 18.62
CA ALA A 50 -9.29 -6.82 17.30
C ALA A 50 -7.77 -6.62 17.14
N SER A 51 -7.16 -7.35 16.21
CA SER A 51 -5.75 -7.24 15.86
C SER A 51 -5.61 -6.50 14.53
N TRP A 52 -4.85 -5.42 14.52
CA TRP A 52 -4.55 -4.63 13.33
C TRP A 52 -3.09 -4.77 12.93
N TYR A 53 -2.83 -5.45 11.80
CA TYR A 53 -1.51 -5.52 11.20
C TYR A 53 -1.30 -4.34 10.25
N THR A 54 -0.26 -3.56 10.47
CA THR A 54 -0.06 -2.32 9.71
C THR A 54 1.40 -2.02 9.41
N SER A 55 1.63 -1.42 8.24
CA SER A 55 2.93 -0.88 7.85
C SER A 55 3.10 0.61 8.19
N VAL A 56 2.11 1.23 8.80
CA VAL A 56 2.17 2.62 9.30
C VAL A 56 3.17 2.73 10.44
N ASP A 57 3.82 3.87 10.58
CA ASP A 57 4.74 4.10 11.70
C ASP A 57 4.03 3.94 13.04
N LEU A 58 4.69 3.28 14.00
CA LEU A 58 4.04 2.84 15.24
C LEU A 58 3.36 3.97 16.02
N PRO A 59 3.99 5.14 16.23
CA PRO A 59 3.34 6.23 16.96
C PRO A 59 2.03 6.71 16.34
N VAL A 60 1.93 6.69 14.99
CA VAL A 60 0.70 7.05 14.27
C VAL A 60 -0.35 5.95 14.42
N ALA A 61 0.04 4.69 14.23
CA ALA A 61 -0.87 3.56 14.37
C ALA A 61 -1.49 3.47 15.78
N GLU A 62 -0.69 3.73 16.83
CA GLU A 62 -1.17 3.77 18.22
C GLU A 62 -2.17 4.91 18.45
N LYS A 63 -1.95 6.08 17.85
CA LYS A 63 -2.91 7.19 17.94
C LYS A 63 -4.25 6.84 17.30
N VAL A 64 -4.23 6.16 16.13
CA VAL A 64 -5.43 5.68 15.44
C VAL A 64 -6.18 4.66 16.29
N ALA A 65 -5.45 3.67 16.84
CA ALA A 65 -6.03 2.65 17.72
C ALA A 65 -6.70 3.28 18.94
N LYS A 66 -6.01 4.19 19.63
CA LYS A 66 -6.57 4.92 20.79
C LYS A 66 -7.80 5.76 20.45
N ALA A 67 -7.82 6.40 19.29
CA ALA A 67 -8.99 7.17 18.86
C ALA A 67 -10.19 6.26 18.60
N PHE A 68 -9.99 5.08 18.02
CA PHE A 68 -11.04 4.09 17.87
C PHE A 68 -11.53 3.55 19.23
N GLU A 69 -10.64 3.21 20.15
CA GLU A 69 -10.98 2.74 21.49
C GLU A 69 -11.80 3.79 22.27
N ALA A 70 -11.46 5.07 22.08
CA ALA A 70 -12.21 6.18 22.67
C ALA A 70 -13.61 6.35 22.05
N ALA A 71 -13.74 6.11 20.73
CA ALA A 71 -15.04 6.17 20.05
C ALA A 71 -15.93 4.97 20.38
N TYR A 72 -15.34 3.82 20.67
CA TYR A 72 -16.05 2.56 20.98
C TYR A 72 -15.52 1.90 22.24
N PRO A 73 -15.82 2.48 23.44
CA PRO A 73 -15.38 1.90 24.70
C PRO A 73 -15.81 0.44 24.89
N GLY A 74 -14.90 -0.39 25.38
CA GLY A 74 -15.09 -1.83 25.54
C GLY A 74 -14.47 -2.67 24.43
N ILE A 75 -13.87 -2.04 23.40
CA ILE A 75 -13.13 -2.73 22.34
C ILE A 75 -11.68 -2.28 22.39
N SER A 76 -10.72 -3.20 22.50
CA SER A 76 -9.28 -2.89 22.47
C SER A 76 -8.66 -3.26 21.12
N MET A 77 -7.71 -2.44 20.64
CA MET A 77 -6.99 -2.68 19.39
C MET A 77 -5.56 -3.10 19.65
N LYS A 78 -5.22 -4.33 19.28
CA LYS A 78 -3.83 -4.79 19.27
C LYS A 78 -3.16 -4.38 17.97
N VAL A 79 -2.24 -3.43 18.04
CA VAL A 79 -1.44 -2.98 16.88
C VAL A 79 -0.21 -3.88 16.73
N GLU A 80 -0.08 -4.48 15.56
CA GLU A 80 1.11 -5.25 15.13
C GLU A 80 1.76 -4.51 13.96
N ARG A 81 2.83 -3.76 14.25
CA ARG A 81 3.55 -2.97 13.24
C ARG A 81 4.75 -3.71 12.69
N SER A 82 4.84 -3.83 11.36
CA SER A 82 6.02 -4.30 10.66
C SER A 82 6.12 -3.68 9.25
N GLY A 83 7.20 -3.93 8.51
CA GLY A 83 7.26 -3.61 7.08
C GLY A 83 6.22 -4.41 6.30
N ALA A 84 5.67 -3.83 5.22
CA ALA A 84 4.56 -4.43 4.47
C ALA A 84 4.89 -5.84 3.95
N GLU A 85 6.11 -6.06 3.46
CA GLU A 85 6.57 -7.38 3.00
C GLU A 85 6.60 -8.43 4.14
N ARG A 86 7.04 -8.04 5.33
CA ARG A 86 7.04 -8.95 6.49
C ARG A 86 5.62 -9.29 6.94
N ILE A 87 4.71 -8.32 6.91
CA ILE A 87 3.29 -8.54 7.17
C ILE A 87 2.72 -9.52 6.15
N PHE A 88 3.03 -9.31 4.87
CA PHE A 88 2.58 -10.18 3.79
C PHE A 88 3.02 -11.63 4.01
N GLN A 89 4.30 -11.84 4.28
CA GLN A 89 4.85 -13.17 4.54
C GLN A 89 4.26 -13.80 5.82
N ARG A 90 4.11 -13.02 6.90
CA ARG A 90 3.55 -13.48 8.17
C ARG A 90 2.10 -13.95 8.00
N ILE A 91 1.26 -13.16 7.34
CA ILE A 91 -0.13 -13.54 7.07
C ILE A 91 -0.19 -14.82 6.22
N GLY A 92 0.68 -14.95 5.21
CA GLY A 92 0.80 -16.16 4.41
C GLY A 92 1.13 -17.40 5.27
N GLN A 93 2.10 -17.28 6.18
CA GLN A 93 2.47 -18.36 7.12
C GLN A 93 1.35 -18.68 8.11
N GLU A 94 0.67 -17.67 8.65
CA GLU A 94 -0.48 -17.85 9.54
C GLU A 94 -1.61 -18.63 8.84
N TYR A 95 -1.93 -18.29 7.57
CA TYR A 95 -2.95 -19.00 6.80
C TYR A 95 -2.55 -20.43 6.47
N GLN A 96 -1.28 -20.68 6.09
CA GLN A 96 -0.76 -22.04 5.87
C GLN A 96 -0.84 -22.89 7.15
N SER A 97 -0.57 -22.29 8.30
CA SER A 97 -0.62 -22.96 9.60
C SER A 97 -2.03 -23.01 10.20
N LYS A 98 -3.04 -22.45 9.52
CA LYS A 98 -4.43 -22.30 10.00
C LYS A 98 -4.52 -21.54 11.33
N ILE A 99 -3.61 -20.61 11.54
CA ILE A 99 -3.57 -19.66 12.66
C ILE A 99 -4.01 -18.30 12.10
N TYR A 100 -5.07 -17.70 12.63
CA TYR A 100 -5.67 -16.49 12.08
C TYR A 100 -5.64 -15.39 13.16
N VAL A 101 -4.51 -14.70 13.26
CA VAL A 101 -4.28 -13.66 14.29
C VAL A 101 -4.67 -12.28 13.78
N CYS A 102 -4.43 -12.01 12.48
CA CYS A 102 -4.76 -10.74 11.86
C CYS A 102 -6.27 -10.62 11.61
N ASP A 103 -6.92 -9.61 12.19
CA ASP A 103 -8.33 -9.29 11.93
C ASP A 103 -8.48 -8.23 10.83
N VAL A 104 -7.66 -7.16 10.91
CA VAL A 104 -7.59 -6.09 9.91
C VAL A 104 -6.16 -5.92 9.44
N VAL A 105 -5.98 -5.79 8.14
CA VAL A 105 -4.66 -5.50 7.57
C VAL A 105 -4.67 -4.13 6.88
N ASN A 106 -3.57 -3.38 7.04
CA ASN A 106 -3.23 -2.24 6.21
C ASN A 106 -1.85 -2.44 5.60
N SER A 107 -1.76 -2.40 4.28
CA SER A 107 -0.49 -2.50 3.56
C SER A 107 -0.15 -1.18 2.88
N SER A 108 1.13 -0.88 2.74
CA SER A 108 1.64 0.17 1.86
C SER A 108 1.94 -0.32 0.44
N ASP A 109 1.39 -1.49 0.09
CA ASP A 109 1.47 -2.07 -1.24
C ASP A 109 0.10 -2.65 -1.61
N ALA A 110 -0.56 -2.05 -2.59
CA ALA A 110 -1.85 -2.50 -3.06
C ALA A 110 -1.78 -3.89 -3.74
N ALA A 111 -0.61 -4.28 -4.25
CA ALA A 111 -0.37 -5.60 -4.82
C ALA A 111 -0.64 -6.74 -3.82
N HIS A 112 -0.33 -6.53 -2.53
CA HIS A 112 -0.61 -7.51 -1.48
C HIS A 112 -2.10 -7.81 -1.38
N LEU A 113 -2.96 -6.79 -1.48
CA LEU A 113 -4.42 -6.94 -1.41
C LEU A 113 -4.96 -7.72 -2.63
N ILE A 114 -4.37 -7.48 -3.81
CA ILE A 114 -4.71 -8.23 -5.03
C ILE A 114 -4.36 -9.72 -4.84
N ILE A 115 -3.18 -10.02 -4.30
CA ILE A 115 -2.73 -11.40 -4.07
C ILE A 115 -3.62 -12.08 -3.01
N TRP A 116 -3.90 -11.42 -1.88
CA TRP A 116 -4.78 -11.96 -0.84
C TRP A 116 -6.23 -12.14 -1.33
N LYS A 117 -6.73 -11.23 -2.18
CA LYS A 117 -8.04 -11.38 -2.83
C LYS A 117 -8.07 -12.62 -3.73
N ARG A 118 -7.07 -12.79 -4.61
CA ARG A 118 -6.94 -13.98 -5.46
C ARG A 118 -6.88 -15.29 -4.66
N ALA A 119 -6.31 -15.23 -3.46
CA ALA A 119 -6.20 -16.37 -2.52
C ALA A 119 -7.42 -16.54 -1.60
N ASN A 120 -8.50 -15.77 -1.77
CA ASN A 120 -9.70 -15.78 -0.93
C ASN A 120 -9.40 -15.53 0.57
N MET A 121 -8.41 -14.69 0.86
CA MET A 121 -7.99 -14.35 2.22
C MET A 121 -8.65 -13.08 2.75
N LEU A 122 -9.40 -12.33 1.94
CA LEU A 122 -10.09 -11.11 2.30
C LEU A 122 -11.60 -11.34 2.43
N ALA A 123 -12.23 -10.65 3.39
CA ALA A 123 -13.68 -10.60 3.51
C ALA A 123 -14.25 -9.52 2.58
N SER A 124 -15.38 -9.81 1.93
CA SER A 124 -16.15 -8.77 1.25
C SER A 124 -16.90 -7.96 2.32
N PHE A 125 -16.51 -6.70 2.47
CA PHE A 125 -17.15 -5.75 3.37
C PHE A 125 -16.86 -4.33 2.86
N LEU A 126 -17.84 -3.70 2.25
CA LEU A 126 -17.74 -2.36 1.68
C LEU A 126 -18.32 -1.32 2.67
N PRO A 127 -17.50 -0.52 3.37
CA PRO A 127 -18.01 0.55 4.23
C PRO A 127 -18.88 1.54 3.45
N GLU A 128 -19.96 2.03 4.06
CA GLU A 128 -20.88 2.99 3.43
C GLU A 128 -20.17 4.26 2.97
N ASP A 129 -19.28 4.84 3.81
CA ASP A 129 -18.48 6.02 3.44
C ASP A 129 -17.66 5.80 2.18
N VAL A 130 -17.08 4.60 2.02
CA VAL A 130 -16.32 4.23 0.82
C VAL A 130 -17.24 4.21 -0.40
N ALA A 131 -18.38 3.53 -0.29
CA ALA A 131 -19.33 3.39 -1.40
C ALA A 131 -19.90 4.72 -1.86
N GLN A 132 -20.14 5.66 -0.92
CA GLN A 132 -20.80 6.93 -1.18
C GLN A 132 -19.84 8.03 -1.63
N HIS A 133 -18.59 8.02 -1.13
CA HIS A 133 -17.73 9.18 -1.23
C HIS A 133 -16.40 8.92 -1.96
N PHE A 134 -15.80 7.74 -1.80
CA PHE A 134 -14.48 7.49 -2.38
C PHE A 134 -14.55 7.39 -3.91
N PRO A 135 -13.58 7.96 -4.65
CA PRO A 135 -13.44 7.71 -6.08
C PRO A 135 -13.29 6.21 -6.37
N LYS A 136 -13.84 5.76 -7.49
CA LYS A 136 -13.91 4.32 -7.85
C LYS A 136 -12.55 3.63 -7.93
N GLU A 137 -11.53 4.37 -8.31
CA GLU A 137 -10.15 3.89 -8.40
C GLU A 137 -9.52 3.60 -7.02
N HIS A 138 -10.14 4.05 -5.93
CA HIS A 138 -9.64 3.87 -4.57
C HIS A 138 -10.27 2.72 -3.80
N TRP A 139 -11.08 1.89 -4.42
CA TRP A 139 -11.64 0.72 -3.78
C TRP A 139 -11.93 -0.43 -4.76
N ASP A 140 -11.91 -1.63 -4.25
CA ASP A 140 -12.15 -2.85 -5.00
C ASP A 140 -13.64 -3.04 -5.33
N PRO A 141 -14.01 -3.31 -6.59
CA PRO A 141 -15.43 -3.47 -6.98
C PRO A 141 -16.19 -4.55 -6.23
N ASP A 142 -15.49 -5.58 -5.71
CA ASP A 142 -16.09 -6.65 -4.91
C ASP A 142 -16.12 -6.28 -3.41
N GLY A 143 -15.73 -5.04 -3.04
CA GLY A 143 -15.76 -4.52 -1.68
C GLY A 143 -14.77 -5.16 -0.72
N MET A 144 -13.69 -5.75 -1.22
CA MET A 144 -12.74 -6.48 -0.36
C MET A 144 -11.67 -5.58 0.26
N TYR A 145 -11.37 -4.41 -0.35
CA TYR A 145 -10.44 -3.44 0.21
C TYR A 145 -10.70 -2.03 -0.32
N ALA A 146 -10.20 -1.02 0.39
CA ALA A 146 -10.21 0.37 -0.06
C ALA A 146 -8.95 1.09 0.41
N SER A 147 -8.58 2.16 -0.29
CA SER A 147 -7.43 3.02 0.04
C SER A 147 -7.67 3.74 1.37
N TRP A 148 -7.07 3.23 2.44
CA TRP A 148 -7.16 3.82 3.76
C TRP A 148 -6.35 5.11 3.90
N ARG A 149 -5.29 5.23 3.10
CA ARG A 149 -4.45 6.42 2.98
C ARG A 149 -3.87 6.55 1.60
N LEU A 150 -3.47 7.76 1.26
CA LEU A 150 -2.55 8.04 0.18
C LEU A 150 -1.23 8.54 0.78
N THR A 151 -0.12 8.26 0.13
CA THR A 151 1.18 8.81 0.49
C THR A 151 2.01 9.05 -0.76
N LEU A 152 2.84 10.08 -0.71
CA LEU A 152 3.87 10.30 -1.71
C LEU A 152 5.21 9.74 -1.21
N SER A 153 6.06 9.37 -2.13
CA SER A 153 7.45 8.98 -1.85
C SER A 153 8.39 10.00 -2.50
N PRO A 154 8.53 11.21 -1.91
CA PRO A 154 9.33 12.27 -2.46
C PRO A 154 10.82 12.06 -2.20
N ILE A 155 11.64 12.83 -2.89
CA ILE A 155 12.98 13.16 -2.46
C ILE A 155 12.89 14.06 -1.22
N ALA A 156 13.89 14.05 -0.36
CA ALA A 156 14.00 15.04 0.70
C ALA A 156 15.48 15.33 1.03
N TYR A 157 15.72 16.44 1.72
CA TYR A 157 17.07 16.81 2.16
C TYR A 157 17.05 17.37 3.58
N ASN A 158 18.21 17.29 4.26
CA ASN A 158 18.42 17.91 5.54
C ASN A 158 18.82 19.37 5.33
N THR A 159 18.01 20.32 5.81
CA THR A 159 18.19 21.77 5.59
C THR A 159 19.39 22.35 6.33
N SER A 160 19.94 21.66 7.34
CA SER A 160 21.19 22.05 8.01
C SER A 160 22.44 21.63 7.23
N LEU A 161 22.33 20.65 6.30
CA LEU A 161 23.44 20.09 5.54
C LEU A 161 23.44 20.51 4.07
N VAL A 162 22.28 20.86 3.51
CA VAL A 162 22.08 21.21 2.12
C VAL A 162 21.27 22.50 2.06
N LYS A 163 21.78 23.49 1.33
CA LYS A 163 21.04 24.72 1.07
C LYS A 163 19.95 24.47 0.04
N ALA A 164 18.86 25.24 0.09
CA ALA A 164 17.71 25.07 -0.80
C ALA A 164 18.07 25.18 -2.29
N GLU A 165 19.01 26.07 -2.64
CA GLU A 165 19.49 26.26 -4.02
C GLU A 165 20.28 25.06 -4.55
N ASP A 166 20.94 24.29 -3.66
CA ASP A 166 21.76 23.12 -3.97
C ASP A 166 20.98 21.79 -3.91
N ALA A 167 19.75 21.83 -3.40
CA ALA A 167 18.92 20.65 -3.25
C ALA A 167 18.55 20.02 -4.60
N PRO A 168 18.43 18.67 -4.68
CA PRO A 168 17.99 18.01 -5.90
C PRO A 168 16.55 18.44 -6.24
N LYS A 169 16.25 18.66 -7.53
CA LYS A 169 14.91 19.01 -8.03
C LYS A 169 14.18 17.83 -8.62
N GLY A 170 14.91 16.75 -8.89
CA GLY A 170 14.38 15.53 -9.50
C GLY A 170 15.27 14.32 -9.22
N PHE A 171 14.78 13.15 -9.64
CA PHE A 171 15.49 11.88 -9.43
C PHE A 171 16.83 11.85 -10.18
N ASN A 172 16.91 12.47 -11.36
CA ASN A 172 18.16 12.51 -12.11
C ASN A 172 19.25 13.33 -11.40
N ASP A 173 18.92 14.32 -10.60
CA ASP A 173 19.89 15.11 -9.83
C ASP A 173 20.56 14.30 -8.73
N LEU A 174 19.92 13.21 -8.27
CA LEU A 174 20.54 12.26 -7.31
C LEU A 174 21.73 11.50 -7.90
N LEU A 175 21.91 11.56 -9.21
CA LEU A 175 23.02 10.90 -9.91
C LEU A 175 24.30 11.76 -9.94
N ASP A 176 24.23 13.03 -9.49
CA ASP A 176 25.38 13.93 -9.41
C ASP A 176 26.42 13.34 -8.44
N PRO A 177 27.71 13.30 -8.83
CA PRO A 177 28.82 12.83 -7.97
C PRO A 177 28.92 13.53 -6.61
N LYS A 178 28.40 14.75 -6.46
CA LYS A 178 28.36 15.45 -5.17
C LYS A 178 27.58 14.70 -4.08
N TRP A 179 26.69 13.77 -4.46
CA TRP A 179 25.86 12.99 -3.56
C TRP A 179 26.45 11.62 -3.17
N VAL A 180 27.61 11.23 -3.69
CA VAL A 180 28.23 9.93 -3.35
C VAL A 180 28.41 9.79 -1.84
N GLY A 181 27.84 8.75 -1.25
CA GLY A 181 27.85 8.45 0.18
C GLY A 181 26.94 9.33 1.04
N LYS A 182 26.15 10.22 0.44
CA LYS A 182 25.27 11.17 1.15
C LYS A 182 23.78 10.84 1.05
N ILE A 183 23.41 9.77 0.33
CA ILE A 183 22.01 9.39 0.09
C ILE A 183 21.60 8.26 1.02
N VAL A 184 20.37 8.32 1.51
CA VAL A 184 19.65 7.22 2.15
C VAL A 184 18.43 6.82 1.33
N LYS A 185 18.14 5.52 1.27
CA LYS A 185 16.98 4.94 0.58
C LYS A 185 16.53 3.67 1.28
N ALA A 186 15.23 3.40 1.30
CA ALA A 186 14.76 2.10 1.78
C ALA A 186 14.79 1.04 0.66
N HIS A 187 14.80 -0.23 1.08
CA HIS A 187 14.90 -1.37 0.19
C HIS A 187 13.49 -1.89 -0.20
N PRO A 188 13.21 -2.13 -1.50
CA PRO A 188 11.90 -2.60 -1.97
C PRO A 188 11.52 -3.98 -1.42
N GLY A 189 12.47 -4.85 -1.10
CA GLY A 189 12.22 -6.16 -0.52
C GLY A 189 11.69 -6.16 0.93
N TYR A 190 11.60 -4.99 1.57
CA TYR A 190 11.05 -4.86 2.94
C TYR A 190 9.90 -3.86 3.04
N SER A 191 9.83 -2.91 2.11
CA SER A 191 8.87 -1.80 2.13
C SER A 191 7.99 -1.80 0.89
N GLY A 192 6.69 -1.99 1.06
CA GLY A 192 5.71 -1.89 -0.03
C GLY A 192 5.68 -0.52 -0.68
N THR A 193 5.79 0.57 0.10
CA THR A 193 5.93 1.93 -0.45
C THR A 193 7.09 2.01 -1.44
N ILE A 194 8.23 1.45 -1.08
CA ILE A 194 9.43 1.50 -1.91
C ILE A 194 9.35 0.50 -3.07
N MET A 195 8.67 -0.62 -2.89
CA MET A 195 8.36 -1.55 -3.97
C MET A 195 7.57 -0.85 -5.08
N THR A 196 6.45 -0.24 -4.72
CA THR A 196 5.60 0.51 -5.66
C THR A 196 6.36 1.69 -6.28
N ALA A 197 7.10 2.48 -5.48
CA ALA A 197 7.92 3.57 -6.00
C ALA A 197 9.02 3.07 -6.95
N THR A 198 9.66 1.94 -6.64
CA THR A 198 10.69 1.35 -7.52
C THR A 198 10.09 0.90 -8.85
N GLN A 199 8.92 0.28 -8.84
CA GLN A 199 8.21 -0.10 -10.07
C GLN A 199 7.88 1.12 -10.94
N GLN A 200 7.34 2.18 -10.34
CA GLN A 200 6.99 3.41 -11.05
C GLN A 200 8.23 4.07 -11.66
N LEU A 201 9.31 4.21 -10.88
CA LEU A 201 10.56 4.80 -11.36
C LEU A 201 11.26 3.92 -12.41
N ALA A 202 11.21 2.59 -12.26
CA ALA A 202 11.78 1.68 -13.26
C ALA A 202 10.99 1.74 -14.58
N ARG A 203 9.66 1.89 -14.53
CA ARG A 203 8.82 2.07 -15.71
C ARG A 203 9.12 3.40 -16.42
N ASP A 204 9.24 4.51 -15.68
CA ASP A 204 9.26 5.85 -16.24
C ASP A 204 10.70 6.35 -16.51
N LEU A 205 11.69 5.96 -15.71
CA LEU A 205 13.10 6.33 -15.88
C LEU A 205 13.99 5.18 -16.38
N GLY A 206 13.47 3.96 -16.36
CA GLY A 206 14.20 2.75 -16.73
C GLY A 206 15.18 2.26 -15.65
N TRP A 207 15.59 1.00 -15.75
CA TRP A 207 16.57 0.40 -14.83
C TRP A 207 17.95 1.06 -14.89
N GLY A 208 18.29 1.71 -16.01
CA GLY A 208 19.52 2.51 -16.14
C GLY A 208 19.64 3.65 -15.11
N TYR A 209 18.53 4.18 -14.63
CA TYR A 209 18.52 5.10 -13.49
C TYR A 209 19.06 4.42 -12.22
N PHE A 210 18.53 3.23 -11.88
CA PHE A 210 18.97 2.48 -10.70
C PHE A 210 20.41 1.98 -10.78
N GLU A 211 20.90 1.63 -11.99
CA GLU A 211 22.29 1.27 -12.23
C GLU A 211 23.25 2.43 -11.89
N LYS A 212 22.86 3.65 -12.26
CA LYS A 212 23.62 4.86 -11.92
C LYS A 212 23.48 5.20 -10.44
N LEU A 213 22.27 5.10 -9.90
CA LEU A 213 21.97 5.37 -8.49
C LEU A 213 22.76 4.43 -7.55
N ALA A 214 22.94 3.16 -7.92
CA ALA A 214 23.71 2.18 -7.16
C ALA A 214 25.19 2.61 -6.99
N LYS A 215 25.73 3.41 -7.91
CA LYS A 215 27.11 3.96 -7.81
C LYS A 215 27.26 5.04 -6.73
N GLN A 216 26.14 5.58 -6.22
CA GLN A 216 26.13 6.64 -5.20
C GLN A 216 26.46 6.16 -3.78
N LYS A 217 26.79 4.88 -3.56
CA LYS A 217 27.10 4.29 -2.24
C LYS A 217 26.02 4.60 -1.21
N ILE A 218 24.78 4.26 -1.53
CA ILE A 218 23.58 4.61 -0.76
C ILE A 218 23.56 3.84 0.57
N MET A 219 23.16 4.53 1.65
CA MET A 219 22.73 3.87 2.88
C MET A 219 21.38 3.20 2.65
N GLN A 220 21.34 1.87 2.74
CA GLN A 220 20.10 1.09 2.67
C GLN A 220 19.47 0.94 4.05
N VAL A 221 18.16 1.17 4.12
CA VAL A 221 17.33 0.93 5.33
C VAL A 221 16.11 0.09 4.96
N GLN A 222 15.34 -0.37 5.95
CA GLN A 222 14.30 -1.36 5.68
C GLN A 222 12.92 -0.75 5.40
N SER A 223 12.49 0.21 6.20
CA SER A 223 11.17 0.81 6.11
C SER A 223 11.20 2.16 5.39
N ALA A 224 10.16 2.50 4.62
CA ALA A 224 10.00 3.85 4.06
C ALA A 224 9.92 4.96 5.13
N ALA A 225 9.67 4.60 6.39
CA ALA A 225 9.70 5.54 7.52
C ALA A 225 11.11 5.84 8.03
N ASP A 226 12.12 5.04 7.65
CA ASP A 226 13.48 5.21 8.18
C ASP A 226 14.28 6.31 7.48
N PRO A 227 14.25 6.47 6.12
CA PRO A 227 15.03 7.51 5.46
C PRO A 227 14.78 8.92 5.99
N PRO A 228 13.52 9.38 6.22
CA PRO A 228 13.29 10.70 6.82
C PRO A 228 13.91 10.86 8.20
N LYS A 229 13.88 9.80 9.04
CA LYS A 229 14.47 9.82 10.38
C LYS A 229 16.00 9.90 10.33
N LYS A 230 16.65 9.16 9.40
CA LYS A 230 18.08 9.24 9.17
C LYS A 230 18.50 10.62 8.66
N LEU A 231 17.64 11.22 7.84
CA LEU A 231 17.82 12.57 7.34
C LEU A 231 17.78 13.59 8.49
N ALA A 232 16.76 13.54 9.36
CA ALA A 232 16.62 14.42 10.51
C ALA A 232 17.84 14.34 11.45
N LEU A 233 18.38 13.15 11.68
CA LEU A 233 19.59 12.92 12.48
C LEU A 233 20.89 13.39 11.80
N GLY A 234 20.83 13.85 10.55
CA GLY A 234 22.03 14.27 9.81
C GLY A 234 22.95 13.12 9.37
N GLU A 235 22.51 11.84 9.48
CA GLU A 235 23.29 10.69 9.07
C GLU A 235 23.52 10.67 7.54
N ARG A 236 22.60 11.26 6.78
CA ARG A 236 22.70 11.51 5.34
C ARG A 236 22.12 12.87 5.01
N ALA A 237 22.62 13.44 3.92
CA ALA A 237 22.21 14.78 3.49
C ALA A 237 20.93 14.76 2.64
N VAL A 238 20.70 13.66 1.89
CA VAL A 238 19.58 13.51 0.95
C VAL A 238 18.93 12.15 1.10
N MET A 239 17.62 12.11 0.96
CA MET A 239 16.80 10.93 0.85
C MET A 239 16.35 10.76 -0.60
N ALA A 240 16.57 9.58 -1.18
CA ALA A 240 16.13 9.32 -2.56
C ALA A 240 14.62 9.02 -2.65
N ASP A 241 14.09 8.36 -1.65
CA ASP A 241 12.66 8.06 -1.48
C ASP A 241 12.34 7.72 -0.01
N GLY A 242 11.09 7.89 0.38
CA GLY A 242 10.62 7.60 1.74
C GLY A 242 9.19 8.09 1.94
N GLY A 243 8.64 7.86 3.12
CA GLY A 243 7.26 8.25 3.43
C GLY A 243 7.12 9.76 3.69
N GLU A 244 6.41 10.47 2.82
CA GLU A 244 6.11 11.90 2.98
C GLU A 244 5.51 12.22 4.36
N TYR A 245 4.58 11.40 4.84
CA TYR A 245 3.92 11.62 6.13
C TYR A 245 4.90 11.71 7.31
N VAL A 246 6.02 10.98 7.25
CA VAL A 246 7.06 11.05 8.28
C VAL A 246 7.83 12.37 8.19
N ILE A 247 8.08 12.88 6.97
CA ILE A 247 8.69 14.20 6.78
C ILE A 247 7.79 15.27 7.37
N THR A 248 6.49 15.23 7.06
CA THR A 248 5.49 16.16 7.60
C THR A 248 5.49 16.19 9.14
N GLU A 249 5.54 15.01 9.78
CA GLU A 249 5.60 14.89 11.22
C GLU A 249 6.94 15.41 11.83
N LEU A 250 8.05 15.19 11.13
CA LEU A 250 9.36 15.71 11.53
C LEU A 250 9.42 17.23 11.41
N LYS A 251 8.93 17.80 10.31
CA LYS A 251 8.80 19.27 10.13
C LYS A 251 7.95 19.91 11.20
N ALA A 252 6.81 19.30 11.55
CA ALA A 252 5.92 19.80 12.62
C ALA A 252 6.61 19.84 14.00
N ARG A 253 7.68 19.07 14.21
CA ARG A 253 8.52 19.07 15.42
C ARG A 253 9.75 19.96 15.31
N GLY A 254 9.91 20.70 14.20
CA GLY A 254 11.05 21.58 13.98
C GLY A 254 12.32 20.87 13.51
N GLU A 255 12.24 19.61 13.08
CA GLU A 255 13.40 18.89 12.56
C GLU A 255 13.83 19.45 11.19
N PRO A 256 15.15 19.47 10.89
CA PRO A 256 15.68 20.14 9.70
C PRO A 256 15.54 19.29 8.44
N VAL A 257 14.32 19.00 8.04
CA VAL A 257 14.01 18.21 6.83
C VAL A 257 13.05 18.95 5.91
N GLU A 258 13.24 18.80 4.59
CA GLU A 258 12.37 19.41 3.57
C GLU A 258 12.15 18.42 2.44
N GLU A 259 10.88 18.25 2.01
CA GLU A 259 10.52 17.43 0.87
C GLU A 259 10.72 18.15 -0.46
N VAL A 260 11.03 17.36 -1.49
CA VAL A 260 11.11 17.81 -2.87
C VAL A 260 10.25 16.90 -3.75
N TYR A 261 9.22 17.49 -4.32
CA TYR A 261 8.39 16.81 -5.31
C TYR A 261 9.09 16.87 -6.67
N ALA A 262 9.56 15.71 -7.12
CA ALA A 262 10.43 15.60 -8.28
C ALA A 262 9.79 16.11 -9.58
N VAL A 263 10.57 16.77 -10.42
CA VAL A 263 10.11 17.32 -11.70
C VAL A 263 9.67 16.24 -12.68
N GLU A 264 10.24 15.04 -12.60
CA GLU A 264 9.81 13.87 -13.39
C GLU A 264 8.43 13.37 -12.96
N GLY A 265 8.05 13.59 -11.72
CA GLY A 265 6.86 13.13 -11.03
C GLY A 265 7.23 12.39 -9.75
N THR A 266 6.42 12.56 -8.71
CA THR A 266 6.63 11.92 -7.42
C THR A 266 5.80 10.64 -7.32
N PRO A 267 6.37 9.50 -6.91
CA PRO A 267 5.60 8.28 -6.72
C PRO A 267 4.43 8.48 -5.76
N LEU A 268 3.23 8.14 -6.23
CA LEU A 268 2.01 8.08 -5.44
C LEU A 268 1.72 6.62 -5.10
N ILE A 269 1.48 6.36 -3.83
CA ILE A 269 1.23 5.03 -3.30
C ILE A 269 -0.11 5.03 -2.58
N THR A 270 -0.99 4.14 -2.96
CA THR A 270 -2.19 3.84 -2.20
C THR A 270 -1.86 2.84 -1.09
N GLY A 271 -2.36 3.12 0.11
CA GLY A 271 -2.18 2.24 1.26
C GLY A 271 -3.53 1.63 1.65
N PRO A 272 -3.98 0.57 0.96
CA PRO A 272 -5.29 -0.01 1.23
C PRO A 272 -5.36 -0.76 2.54
N SER A 273 -6.59 -0.89 3.04
CA SER A 273 -6.94 -1.70 4.20
C SER A 273 -8.05 -2.69 3.86
N ALA A 274 -8.09 -3.81 4.59
CA ALA A 274 -9.08 -4.87 4.41
C ALA A 274 -9.34 -5.61 5.71
N VAL A 275 -10.51 -6.25 5.80
CA VAL A 275 -10.84 -7.24 6.82
C VAL A 275 -10.43 -8.62 6.33
N MET A 276 -9.78 -9.40 7.18
CA MET A 276 -9.38 -10.77 6.82
C MET A 276 -10.57 -11.73 6.82
N ALA A 277 -10.63 -12.65 5.83
CA ALA A 277 -11.73 -13.60 5.68
C ALA A 277 -11.89 -14.56 6.87
N ARG A 278 -10.80 -14.80 7.60
CA ARG A 278 -10.73 -15.67 8.79
C ARG A 278 -10.45 -14.89 10.07
N ALA A 279 -10.86 -13.61 10.11
CA ALA A 279 -10.71 -12.80 11.31
C ALA A 279 -11.31 -13.51 12.54
N ALA A 280 -10.55 -13.57 13.63
CA ALA A 280 -11.02 -14.16 14.89
C ALA A 280 -12.10 -13.26 15.54
N ASN A 281 -12.05 -11.95 15.28
CA ASN A 281 -12.96 -10.95 15.81
C ASN A 281 -13.61 -10.15 14.65
N PRO A 282 -14.48 -10.81 13.84
CA PRO A 282 -14.93 -10.24 12.57
C PRO A 282 -15.78 -8.99 12.70
N ASN A 283 -16.55 -8.84 13.79
CA ASN A 283 -17.40 -7.67 14.00
C ASN A 283 -16.59 -6.46 14.46
N ALA A 284 -15.63 -6.65 15.38
CA ALA A 284 -14.71 -5.60 15.79
C ALA A 284 -13.80 -5.15 14.62
N ALA A 285 -13.36 -6.10 13.78
CA ALA A 285 -12.62 -5.82 12.57
C ALA A 285 -13.41 -4.97 11.56
N ARG A 286 -14.66 -5.34 11.28
CA ARG A 286 -15.57 -4.59 10.39
C ARG A 286 -15.86 -3.19 10.94
N LEU A 287 -16.12 -3.09 12.24
CA LEU A 287 -16.37 -1.81 12.90
C LEU A 287 -15.15 -0.90 12.82
N PHE A 288 -13.96 -1.40 13.14
CA PHE A 288 -12.72 -0.62 13.03
C PHE A 288 -12.45 -0.18 11.59
N TYR A 289 -12.60 -1.10 10.63
CA TYR A 289 -12.39 -0.79 9.22
C TYR A 289 -13.39 0.26 8.73
N ALA A 290 -14.71 0.09 9.01
CA ALA A 290 -15.72 1.06 8.61
C ALA A 290 -15.49 2.43 9.26
N TRP A 291 -15.22 2.49 10.57
CA TRP A 291 -14.91 3.73 11.29
C TRP A 291 -13.70 4.43 10.70
N SER A 292 -12.65 3.68 10.40
CA SER A 292 -11.40 4.24 9.88
C SER A 292 -11.53 4.85 8.48
N MET A 293 -12.62 4.56 7.76
CA MET A 293 -12.94 5.11 6.44
C MET A 293 -13.86 6.34 6.51
N THR A 294 -14.43 6.66 7.68
CA THR A 294 -15.28 7.87 7.83
C THR A 294 -14.49 9.15 7.62
N ALA A 295 -15.17 10.20 7.15
CA ALA A 295 -14.55 11.51 6.95
C ALA A 295 -13.81 12.01 8.21
N ALA A 296 -14.39 11.79 9.41
CA ALA A 296 -13.80 12.21 10.68
C ALA A 296 -12.50 11.46 11.00
N ALA A 297 -12.47 10.13 10.86
CA ALA A 297 -11.27 9.32 11.07
C ALA A 297 -10.21 9.61 10.01
N GLN A 298 -10.60 9.81 8.78
CA GLN A 298 -9.70 10.20 7.68
C GLN A 298 -9.11 11.59 7.91
N GLN A 299 -9.89 12.56 8.41
CA GLN A 299 -9.37 13.88 8.78
C GLN A 299 -8.35 13.78 9.91
N MET A 300 -8.62 12.96 10.93
CA MET A 300 -7.66 12.71 12.02
C MET A 300 -6.36 12.10 11.48
N ASN A 301 -6.42 11.18 10.53
CA ASN A 301 -5.21 10.61 9.90
C ASN A 301 -4.38 11.67 9.17
N VAL A 302 -5.02 12.65 8.56
CA VAL A 302 -4.34 13.79 7.92
C VAL A 302 -3.72 14.72 8.97
N ASP A 303 -4.50 15.11 9.98
CA ASP A 303 -4.09 16.12 10.95
C ASP A 303 -3.00 15.63 11.91
N VAL A 304 -3.15 14.38 12.39
CA VAL A 304 -2.31 13.79 13.44
C VAL A 304 -1.25 12.86 12.88
N GLY A 305 -1.53 12.22 11.74
CA GLY A 305 -0.65 11.22 11.12
C GLY A 305 0.15 11.74 9.93
N GLY A 306 -0.05 13.00 9.51
CA GLY A 306 0.63 13.55 8.34
C GLY A 306 0.27 12.88 7.01
N MET A 307 -0.75 12.01 6.99
CA MET A 307 -1.14 11.26 5.80
C MET A 307 -1.91 12.10 4.78
N ARG A 308 -2.20 11.53 3.61
CA ARG A 308 -3.17 12.05 2.65
C ARG A 308 -4.35 11.10 2.58
N SER A 309 -5.50 11.61 2.21
CA SER A 309 -6.74 10.85 2.10
C SER A 309 -7.31 10.91 0.68
N ALA A 310 -7.97 9.82 0.27
CA ALA A 310 -8.79 9.80 -0.94
C ALA A 310 -10.23 10.29 -0.68
N HIS A 311 -10.61 10.53 0.59
CA HIS A 311 -11.95 10.94 0.97
C HIS A 311 -12.16 12.44 0.62
N PRO A 312 -13.13 12.80 -0.25
CA PRO A 312 -13.24 14.17 -0.81
C PRO A 312 -13.64 15.23 0.20
N MET A 313 -14.25 14.85 1.35
CA MET A 313 -14.61 15.79 2.41
C MET A 313 -13.45 16.11 3.35
N VAL A 314 -12.30 15.44 3.21
CA VAL A 314 -11.12 15.65 4.06
C VAL A 314 -10.29 16.81 3.52
N LYS A 315 -9.91 17.71 4.42
CA LYS A 315 -9.06 18.85 4.10
C LYS A 315 -7.59 18.46 4.18
N GLU A 316 -6.84 18.79 3.15
CA GLU A 316 -5.38 18.61 3.17
C GLU A 316 -4.71 19.61 4.12
N ARG A 317 -3.56 19.22 4.67
CA ARG A 317 -2.76 20.10 5.54
C ARG A 317 -2.22 21.31 4.77
N PRO A 318 -2.22 22.50 5.37
CA PRO A 318 -1.74 23.73 4.72
C PRO A 318 -0.20 23.83 4.66
N ASP A 319 0.53 23.01 5.45
CA ASP A 319 1.98 23.06 5.60
C ASP A 319 2.75 22.28 4.53
N ARG A 320 2.04 21.77 3.51
CA ARG A 320 2.62 21.11 2.33
C ARG A 320 1.79 21.37 1.08
N LYS A 321 2.36 21.09 -0.11
CA LYS A 321 1.61 21.20 -1.37
C LYS A 321 0.39 20.27 -1.38
N LYS A 322 -0.72 20.76 -1.92
CA LYS A 322 -1.90 19.91 -2.18
C LYS A 322 -1.56 18.82 -3.17
N LEU A 323 -2.22 17.67 -3.07
CA LEU A 323 -1.99 16.55 -3.99
C LEU A 323 -2.22 16.95 -5.44
N SER A 324 -3.24 17.79 -5.70
CA SER A 324 -3.56 18.32 -7.02
C SER A 324 -2.48 19.23 -7.63
N GLU A 325 -1.56 19.74 -6.80
CA GLU A 325 -0.44 20.61 -7.24
C GLU A 325 0.86 19.80 -7.46
N VAL A 326 0.86 18.52 -7.15
CA VAL A 326 2.02 17.64 -7.31
C VAL A 326 1.86 16.79 -8.57
N LYS A 327 2.86 16.85 -9.45
CA LYS A 327 2.95 15.88 -10.53
C LYS A 327 3.25 14.51 -9.93
N THR A 328 2.33 13.58 -10.09
CA THR A 328 2.48 12.23 -9.54
C THR A 328 2.78 11.21 -10.63
N LEU A 329 3.52 10.16 -10.28
CA LEU A 329 3.63 8.94 -11.06
C LEU A 329 2.42 8.05 -10.75
N ARG A 330 1.88 7.41 -11.80
CA ARG A 330 0.68 6.57 -11.66
C ARG A 330 1.03 5.21 -11.05
N GLU A 331 0.27 4.79 -10.05
CA GLU A 331 0.36 3.43 -9.50
C GLU A 331 -0.25 2.40 -10.46
N ASP A 332 0.40 1.23 -10.54
CA ASP A 332 -0.09 0.03 -11.22
C ASP A 332 0.12 -1.17 -10.29
N ALA A 333 -0.82 -1.36 -9.38
CA ALA A 333 -0.73 -2.41 -8.37
C ALA A 333 -0.76 -3.82 -8.98
N ALA A 334 -1.39 -4.02 -10.14
CA ALA A 334 -1.40 -5.29 -10.84
C ALA A 334 -0.01 -5.60 -11.40
N ALA A 335 0.63 -4.62 -12.04
CA ALA A 335 2.00 -4.77 -12.51
C ALA A 335 2.98 -5.02 -11.36
N VAL A 336 2.80 -4.35 -10.21
CA VAL A 336 3.62 -4.63 -9.00
C VAL A 336 3.41 -6.07 -8.55
N ALA A 337 2.17 -6.56 -8.48
CA ALA A 337 1.87 -7.94 -8.07
C ALA A 337 2.54 -8.98 -8.97
N ASP A 338 2.58 -8.73 -10.26
CA ASP A 338 3.14 -9.65 -11.25
C ASP A 338 4.68 -9.55 -11.35
N GLN A 339 5.30 -8.42 -10.98
CA GLN A 339 6.73 -8.12 -11.15
C GLN A 339 7.52 -8.07 -9.84
N ALA A 340 6.89 -8.24 -8.67
CA ALA A 340 7.52 -8.01 -7.36
C ALA A 340 8.82 -8.79 -7.17
N ASP A 341 8.85 -10.06 -7.53
CA ASP A 341 10.04 -10.90 -7.35
C ASP A 341 11.17 -10.51 -8.32
N ASP A 342 10.85 -10.15 -9.56
CA ASP A 342 11.82 -9.66 -10.54
C ASP A 342 12.41 -8.31 -10.10
N ILE A 343 11.58 -7.41 -9.57
CA ILE A 343 12.03 -6.12 -9.02
C ILE A 343 12.99 -6.35 -7.85
N LYS A 344 12.65 -7.22 -6.90
CA LYS A 344 13.53 -7.57 -5.76
C LYS A 344 14.86 -8.14 -6.22
N ALA A 345 14.83 -9.11 -7.13
CA ALA A 345 16.03 -9.77 -7.64
C ALA A 345 16.92 -8.77 -8.39
N HIS A 346 16.34 -7.95 -9.25
CA HIS A 346 17.09 -6.93 -10.02
C HIS A 346 17.69 -5.88 -9.09
N TYR A 347 16.90 -5.35 -8.16
CA TYR A 347 17.37 -4.37 -7.20
C TYR A 347 18.52 -4.90 -6.33
N THR A 348 18.34 -6.10 -5.75
CA THR A 348 19.37 -6.77 -4.93
C THR A 348 20.68 -6.96 -5.71
N LYS A 349 20.60 -7.38 -6.98
CA LYS A 349 21.77 -7.53 -7.85
C LYS A 349 22.50 -6.20 -8.09
N LEU A 350 21.75 -5.11 -8.34
CA LEU A 350 22.34 -3.79 -8.62
C LEU A 350 22.99 -3.17 -7.39
N PHE A 351 22.30 -3.21 -6.26
CA PHE A 351 22.77 -2.56 -5.03
C PHE A 351 23.64 -3.48 -4.15
N LYS A 352 23.75 -4.77 -4.49
CA LYS A 352 24.54 -5.80 -3.77
C LYS A 352 24.10 -5.93 -2.29
N VAL A 353 22.80 -5.98 -2.03
CA VAL A 353 22.17 -6.02 -0.71
C VAL A 353 21.18 -7.17 -0.58
#